data_289fe5426c338f357b9e181c073f4053
#
_entry.id   289fe5426c338f357b9e181c073f4053
#
_cell.length_a   1.000
_cell.length_b   1.000
_cell.length_c   1.000
_cell.angle_alpha   90.00
_cell.angle_beta   90.00
_cell.angle_gamma   90.00
#
_symmetry.space_group_name_H-M   'P 1'
#
loop_
_entity.id
_entity.type
_entity.pdbx_description
1 polymer ?
#
loop_
_entity_poly.entity_id
_entity_poly.type
_entity_poly.pdbx_seq_one_letter_code
_entity_poly.pdbx_strand_id
1 'polypeptide(L)'
;EACQGDGTVTVEMQFLADVELVCEECRGTRFKSGVLEVQFRERNIHEVLQLTVREALAFFAGAGKVRAKLRILEEVGLGYLRLGQSATTLSGGEAQRLKLAAHLTRQANEGVLYIFDEPTTGLHFDDIQKLLAAFRKLLEGGATLLVIEHNMDVIKSADWVIDLGPEGGASGGRVVATGTPEQVARNAGSYTGKFLARVLNHNGQAGNHKSNANK
;
A
#
# COMPACT_ATOMS: atom_id res chain seq x y z
N GLU A 1 16.61 -18.79 21.05
CA GLU A 1 15.53 -19.29 21.94
C GLU A 1 14.96 -18.16 22.80
N ALA A 2 15.78 -17.25 23.37
CA ALA A 2 15.33 -16.18 24.28
C ALA A 2 14.28 -15.23 23.66
N CYS A 3 14.43 -14.83 22.43
CA CYS A 3 13.50 -13.92 21.72
C CYS A 3 12.69 -14.62 20.61
N GLN A 4 12.75 -15.92 20.50
CA GLN A 4 12.04 -16.72 19.47
C GLN A 4 12.24 -16.22 18.03
N GLY A 5 13.28 -15.43 17.77
CA GLY A 5 13.60 -14.86 16.47
C GLY A 5 13.07 -13.43 16.23
N ASP A 6 12.47 -12.79 17.24
CA ASP A 6 11.96 -11.43 17.11
C ASP A 6 13.05 -10.35 17.23
N GLY A 7 14.18 -10.71 17.86
CA GLY A 7 15.28 -9.77 18.12
C GLY A 7 15.04 -8.87 19.32
N THR A 8 13.81 -8.84 19.83
CA THR A 8 13.36 -8.09 21.00
C THR A 8 12.66 -9.01 21.99
N VAL A 9 12.57 -8.60 23.24
CA VAL A 9 11.82 -9.26 24.31
C VAL A 9 10.84 -8.26 24.86
N THR A 10 9.57 -8.62 24.90
CA THR A 10 8.53 -7.76 25.48
C THR A 10 8.49 -7.94 27.00
N VAL A 11 8.59 -6.84 27.72
CA VAL A 11 8.42 -6.79 29.17
C VAL A 11 7.04 -6.22 29.47
N GLU A 12 6.15 -7.08 29.97
CA GLU A 12 4.81 -6.67 30.36
C GLU A 12 4.86 -5.78 31.61
N MET A 13 4.22 -4.63 31.55
CA MET A 13 4.12 -3.66 32.63
C MET A 13 2.70 -3.59 33.16
N GLN A 14 2.49 -3.90 34.46
CA GLN A 14 1.15 -4.01 35.04
C GLN A 14 0.26 -2.75 34.95
N PHE A 15 0.84 -1.56 34.76
CA PHE A 15 0.10 -0.29 34.73
C PHE A 15 0.54 0.66 33.61
N LEU A 16 1.47 0.24 32.73
CA LEU A 16 2.01 1.02 31.61
C LEU A 16 1.97 0.16 30.35
N ALA A 17 2.17 0.80 29.20
CA ALA A 17 2.34 0.06 27.94
C ALA A 17 3.57 -0.86 28.02
N ASP A 18 3.46 -2.05 27.44
CA ASP A 18 4.55 -3.00 27.36
C ASP A 18 5.78 -2.37 26.68
N VAL A 19 6.97 -2.70 27.18
CA VAL A 19 8.23 -2.18 26.67
C VAL A 19 8.97 -3.29 25.92
N GLU A 20 9.31 -3.02 24.68
CA GLU A 20 10.17 -3.90 23.87
C GLU A 20 11.65 -3.57 24.12
N LEU A 21 12.39 -4.52 24.63
CA LEU A 21 13.83 -4.43 24.86
C LEU A 21 14.58 -5.27 23.84
N VAL A 22 15.75 -4.80 23.41
CA VAL A 22 16.62 -5.58 22.52
C VAL A 22 17.05 -6.87 23.23
N CYS A 23 16.92 -8.02 22.58
CA CYS A 23 17.35 -9.30 23.12
C CYS A 23 18.85 -9.30 23.39
N GLU A 24 19.25 -9.59 24.63
CA GLU A 24 20.66 -9.58 25.04
C GLU A 24 21.48 -10.67 24.34
N GLU A 25 20.88 -11.85 24.08
CA GLU A 25 21.57 -12.96 23.44
C GLU A 25 21.91 -12.67 21.97
N CYS A 26 20.93 -12.28 21.17
CA CYS A 26 21.14 -12.05 19.74
C CYS A 26 21.45 -10.58 19.39
N ARG A 27 21.35 -9.67 20.35
CA ARG A 27 21.59 -8.23 20.18
C ARG A 27 20.80 -7.63 19.01
N GLY A 28 19.55 -8.06 18.85
CA GLY A 28 18.66 -7.59 17.79
C GLY A 28 18.86 -8.28 16.43
N THR A 29 19.86 -9.15 16.26
CA THR A 29 20.13 -9.80 14.97
C THR A 29 19.13 -10.90 14.62
N ARG A 30 18.36 -11.42 15.59
CA ARG A 30 17.38 -12.52 15.47
C ARG A 30 17.99 -13.91 15.26
N PHE A 31 19.30 -14.02 15.01
CA PHE A 31 19.97 -15.26 14.66
C PHE A 31 21.12 -15.55 15.62
N LYS A 32 21.42 -16.84 15.79
CA LYS A 32 22.62 -17.29 16.52
C LYS A 32 23.88 -16.94 15.72
N SER A 33 25.00 -16.70 16.39
CA SER A 33 26.28 -16.29 15.78
C SER A 33 26.72 -17.21 14.65
N GLY A 34 26.63 -18.53 14.81
CA GLY A 34 27.01 -19.48 13.77
C GLY A 34 26.16 -19.39 12.49
N VAL A 35 24.89 -18.90 12.58
CA VAL A 35 24.08 -18.66 11.38
C VAL A 35 24.56 -17.40 10.65
N LEU A 36 25.07 -16.41 11.38
CA LEU A 36 25.58 -15.16 10.82
C LEU A 36 26.92 -15.34 10.10
N GLU A 37 27.63 -16.45 10.31
CA GLU A 37 28.86 -16.77 9.56
C GLU A 37 28.56 -17.16 8.10
N VAL A 38 27.33 -17.63 7.82
CA VAL A 38 26.90 -17.98 6.46
C VAL A 38 26.60 -16.70 5.68
N GLN A 39 27.30 -16.52 4.57
CA GLN A 39 27.15 -15.34 3.71
C GLN A 39 26.71 -15.72 2.30
N PHE A 40 25.85 -14.87 1.72
CA PHE A 40 25.51 -14.88 0.32
C PHE A 40 25.80 -13.49 -0.27
N ARG A 41 26.70 -13.43 -1.26
CA ARG A 41 27.20 -12.17 -1.84
C ARG A 41 27.71 -11.19 -0.78
N GLU A 42 28.56 -11.68 0.11
CA GLU A 42 29.20 -10.92 1.18
C GLU A 42 28.25 -10.35 2.25
N ARG A 43 27.00 -10.84 2.30
CA ARG A 43 26.02 -10.46 3.31
C ARG A 43 25.47 -11.68 4.03
N ASN A 44 25.37 -11.60 5.35
CA ASN A 44 24.69 -12.58 6.16
C ASN A 44 23.15 -12.33 6.17
N ILE A 45 22.38 -13.25 6.73
CA ILE A 45 20.92 -13.16 6.74
C ILE A 45 20.40 -11.91 7.48
N HIS A 46 21.04 -11.46 8.55
CA HIS A 46 20.66 -10.26 9.27
C HIS A 46 20.81 -9.02 8.35
N GLU A 47 21.94 -8.90 7.68
CA GLU A 47 22.21 -7.80 6.74
C GLU A 47 21.27 -7.82 5.54
N VAL A 48 20.91 -9.01 5.06
CA VAL A 48 19.90 -9.16 4.00
C VAL A 48 18.53 -8.69 4.48
N LEU A 49 18.14 -9.00 5.71
CA LEU A 49 16.86 -8.55 6.28
C LEU A 49 16.81 -7.03 6.55
N GLN A 50 17.95 -6.35 6.63
CA GLN A 50 18.01 -4.88 6.72
C GLN A 50 17.80 -4.19 5.37
N LEU A 51 17.94 -4.91 4.25
CA LEU A 51 17.66 -4.33 2.94
C LEU A 51 16.19 -3.94 2.80
N THR A 52 15.95 -2.82 2.17
CA THR A 52 14.62 -2.48 1.66
C THR A 52 14.24 -3.43 0.52
N VAL A 53 12.96 -3.56 0.22
CA VAL A 53 12.47 -4.34 -0.93
C VAL A 53 13.16 -3.90 -2.22
N ARG A 54 13.37 -2.60 -2.42
CA ARG A 54 14.04 -2.02 -3.60
C ARG A 54 15.52 -2.44 -3.67
N GLU A 55 16.25 -2.35 -2.57
CA GLU A 55 17.64 -2.80 -2.51
C GLU A 55 17.76 -4.32 -2.69
N ALA A 56 16.83 -5.09 -2.11
CA ALA A 56 16.77 -6.53 -2.26
C ALA A 56 16.49 -6.96 -3.70
N LEU A 57 15.68 -6.22 -4.47
CA LEU A 57 15.48 -6.46 -5.90
C LEU A 57 16.79 -6.39 -6.70
N ALA A 58 17.66 -5.45 -6.36
CA ALA A 58 19.00 -5.35 -6.96
C ALA A 58 19.93 -6.46 -6.44
N PHE A 59 19.92 -6.72 -5.14
CA PHE A 59 20.76 -7.73 -4.51
C PHE A 59 20.46 -9.15 -5.05
N PHE A 60 19.18 -9.47 -5.27
CA PHE A 60 18.73 -10.76 -5.81
C PHE A 60 18.56 -10.77 -7.34
N ALA A 61 19.31 -9.96 -8.10
CA ALA A 61 19.15 -9.84 -9.55
C ALA A 61 19.16 -11.20 -10.30
N GLY A 62 19.96 -12.19 -9.84
CA GLY A 62 20.04 -13.52 -10.43
C GLY A 62 19.06 -14.56 -9.86
N ALA A 63 18.28 -14.24 -8.82
CA ALA A 63 17.38 -15.17 -8.13
C ALA A 63 15.92 -14.95 -8.56
N GLY A 64 15.53 -15.47 -9.72
CA GLY A 64 14.24 -15.19 -10.38
C GLY A 64 13.02 -15.38 -9.48
N LYS A 65 12.96 -16.47 -8.70
CA LYS A 65 11.83 -16.75 -7.78
C LYS A 65 11.69 -15.73 -6.65
N VAL A 66 12.80 -15.33 -6.03
CA VAL A 66 12.82 -14.31 -4.96
C VAL A 66 12.43 -12.96 -5.54
N ARG A 67 13.05 -12.60 -6.67
CA ARG A 67 12.81 -11.34 -7.35
C ARG A 67 11.35 -11.17 -7.80
N ALA A 68 10.70 -12.24 -8.27
CA ALA A 68 9.29 -12.20 -8.65
C ALA A 68 8.39 -11.80 -7.46
N LYS A 69 8.63 -12.35 -6.27
CA LYS A 69 7.89 -11.99 -5.06
C LYS A 69 8.17 -10.56 -4.59
N LEU A 70 9.44 -10.13 -4.64
CA LEU A 70 9.81 -8.77 -4.25
C LEU A 70 9.23 -7.71 -5.21
N ARG A 71 9.11 -8.01 -6.51
CA ARG A 71 8.46 -7.10 -7.47
C ARG A 71 7.02 -6.78 -7.10
N ILE A 72 6.26 -7.76 -6.63
CA ILE A 72 4.87 -7.54 -6.23
C ILE A 72 4.79 -6.55 -5.07
N LEU A 73 5.72 -6.61 -4.11
CA LEU A 73 5.80 -5.63 -3.02
C LEU A 73 6.13 -4.23 -3.54
N GLU A 74 7.06 -4.11 -4.49
CA GLU A 74 7.38 -2.82 -5.14
C GLU A 74 6.18 -2.28 -5.92
N GLU A 75 5.43 -3.14 -6.62
CA GLU A 75 4.24 -2.81 -7.40
C GLU A 75 3.07 -2.27 -6.57
N VAL A 76 2.98 -2.65 -5.29
CA VAL A 76 2.00 -2.11 -4.35
C VAL A 76 2.51 -0.91 -3.54
N GLY A 77 3.66 -0.35 -3.90
CA GLY A 77 4.23 0.83 -3.23
C GLY A 77 4.94 0.52 -1.91
N LEU A 78 5.35 -0.73 -1.66
CA LEU A 78 6.07 -1.14 -0.45
C LEU A 78 7.60 -1.26 -0.67
N GLY A 79 8.14 -0.62 -1.69
CA GLY A 79 9.56 -0.69 -2.05
C GLY A 79 10.52 -0.17 -0.98
N TYR A 80 10.05 0.68 -0.09
CA TYR A 80 10.82 1.26 1.01
C TYR A 80 10.87 0.40 2.28
N LEU A 81 9.95 -0.58 2.43
CA LEU A 81 9.93 -1.46 3.60
C LEU A 81 11.17 -2.34 3.64
N ARG A 82 11.70 -2.56 4.85
CA ARG A 82 12.78 -3.53 5.06
C ARG A 82 12.22 -4.94 5.08
N LEU A 83 12.98 -5.90 4.53
CA LEU A 83 12.58 -7.32 4.51
C LEU A 83 12.34 -7.89 5.91
N GLY A 84 13.12 -7.43 6.89
CA GLY A 84 13.01 -7.86 8.29
C GLY A 84 12.11 -6.98 9.14
N GLN A 85 11.32 -6.07 8.57
CA GLN A 85 10.44 -5.21 9.35
C GLN A 85 9.35 -6.03 10.07
N SER A 86 9.14 -5.75 11.36
CA SER A 86 8.07 -6.42 12.12
C SER A 86 6.70 -5.99 11.60
N ALA A 87 5.77 -6.93 11.53
CA ALA A 87 4.38 -6.65 11.14
C ALA A 87 3.69 -5.69 12.13
N THR A 88 4.09 -5.67 13.38
CA THR A 88 3.58 -4.77 14.43
C THR A 88 3.93 -3.31 14.21
N THR A 89 4.98 -3.03 13.41
CA THR A 89 5.42 -1.67 13.10
C THR A 89 4.81 -1.11 11.82
N LEU A 90 4.01 -1.90 11.11
CA LEU A 90 3.34 -1.47 9.89
C LEU A 90 2.13 -0.59 10.20
N SER A 91 1.99 0.51 9.46
CA SER A 91 0.75 1.27 9.45
C SER A 91 -0.42 0.44 8.88
N GLY A 92 -1.66 0.84 9.16
CA GLY A 92 -2.84 0.16 8.63
C GLY A 92 -2.82 0.05 7.09
N GLY A 93 -2.45 1.13 6.40
CA GLY A 93 -2.31 1.14 4.94
C GLY A 93 -1.20 0.23 4.42
N GLU A 94 -0.04 0.15 5.11
CA GLU A 94 1.04 -0.78 4.75
C GLU A 94 0.62 -2.24 4.91
N ALA A 95 -0.07 -2.56 6.02
CA ALA A 95 -0.59 -3.90 6.26
C ALA A 95 -1.63 -4.31 5.20
N GLN A 96 -2.50 -3.40 4.78
CA GLN A 96 -3.46 -3.63 3.70
C GLN A 96 -2.74 -3.89 2.36
N ARG A 97 -1.76 -3.07 2.00
CA ARG A 97 -0.98 -3.26 0.77
C ARG A 97 -0.16 -4.55 0.79
N LEU A 98 0.34 -4.96 1.95
CA LEU A 98 1.02 -6.25 2.09
C LEU A 98 0.05 -7.42 1.83
N LYS A 99 -1.18 -7.34 2.35
CA LYS A 99 -2.26 -8.31 2.04
C LYS A 99 -2.61 -8.28 0.56
N LEU A 100 -2.74 -7.09 -0.05
CA LEU A 100 -2.97 -6.92 -1.48
C LEU A 100 -1.89 -7.63 -2.31
N ALA A 101 -0.61 -7.46 -1.97
CA ALA A 101 0.50 -8.13 -2.63
C ALA A 101 0.35 -9.67 -2.61
N ALA A 102 -0.11 -10.24 -1.49
CA ALA A 102 -0.36 -11.68 -1.39
C ALA A 102 -1.50 -12.14 -2.31
N HIS A 103 -2.52 -11.31 -2.55
CA HIS A 103 -3.64 -11.62 -3.45
C HIS A 103 -3.27 -11.47 -4.93
N LEU A 104 -2.39 -10.53 -5.28
CA LEU A 104 -1.89 -10.35 -6.66
C LEU A 104 -1.11 -11.56 -7.19
N THR A 105 -0.66 -12.47 -6.32
CA THR A 105 -0.04 -13.72 -6.73
C THR A 105 -1.04 -14.78 -7.21
N ARG A 106 -2.34 -14.59 -6.97
CA ARG A 106 -3.39 -15.53 -7.37
C ARG A 106 -3.75 -15.33 -8.84
N GLN A 107 -4.01 -16.42 -9.54
CA GLN A 107 -4.32 -16.38 -10.98
C GLN A 107 -5.76 -15.98 -11.30
N ALA A 108 -6.70 -16.12 -10.36
CA ALA A 108 -8.10 -15.76 -10.55
C ALA A 108 -8.68 -15.14 -9.28
N ASN A 109 -9.43 -14.04 -9.47
CA ASN A 109 -10.12 -13.31 -8.40
C ASN A 109 -11.63 -13.21 -8.70
N GLU A 110 -12.15 -14.03 -9.60
CA GLU A 110 -13.55 -13.99 -10.00
C GLU A 110 -14.47 -14.20 -8.80
N GLY A 111 -15.48 -13.31 -8.64
CA GLY A 111 -16.43 -13.34 -7.54
C GLY A 111 -15.87 -12.91 -6.18
N VAL A 112 -14.65 -12.41 -6.10
CA VAL A 112 -14.06 -11.89 -4.86
C VAL A 112 -14.35 -10.40 -4.73
N LEU A 113 -14.89 -10.00 -3.57
CA LEU A 113 -15.01 -8.59 -3.17
C LEU A 113 -13.84 -8.23 -2.24
N TYR A 114 -13.04 -7.26 -2.63
CA TYR A 114 -12.01 -6.64 -1.79
C TYR A 114 -12.52 -5.33 -1.23
N ILE A 115 -12.36 -5.14 0.08
CA ILE A 115 -12.69 -3.90 0.79
C ILE A 115 -11.39 -3.30 1.29
N PHE A 116 -11.10 -2.06 0.88
CA PHE A 116 -9.95 -1.28 1.31
C PHE A 116 -10.42 -0.05 2.07
N ASP A 117 -9.79 0.21 3.21
CA ASP A 117 -10.06 1.37 4.05
C ASP A 117 -8.80 2.26 4.07
N GLU A 118 -8.90 3.44 3.45
CA GLU A 118 -7.82 4.43 3.29
C GLU A 118 -6.47 3.85 2.84
N PRO A 119 -6.41 3.04 1.76
CA PRO A 119 -5.18 2.37 1.36
C PRO A 119 -4.07 3.32 0.89
N THR A 120 -4.38 4.61 0.62
CA THR A 120 -3.38 5.61 0.23
C THR A 120 -2.71 6.29 1.41
N THR A 121 -3.11 6.00 2.65
CA THR A 121 -2.51 6.61 3.86
C THR A 121 -1.00 6.38 3.90
N GLY A 122 -0.24 7.48 4.02
CA GLY A 122 1.23 7.46 4.07
C GLY A 122 1.91 7.21 2.72
N LEU A 123 1.17 7.19 1.59
CA LEU A 123 1.76 7.04 0.26
C LEU A 123 2.19 8.38 -0.34
N HIS A 124 3.35 8.35 -1.01
CA HIS A 124 3.75 9.40 -1.94
C HIS A 124 2.96 9.29 -3.26
N PHE A 125 2.86 10.39 -4.00
CA PHE A 125 2.10 10.45 -5.27
C PHE A 125 2.45 9.31 -6.25
N ASP A 126 3.73 9.02 -6.44
CA ASP A 126 4.19 7.93 -7.34
C ASP A 126 3.72 6.55 -6.89
N ASP A 127 3.59 6.33 -5.58
CA ASP A 127 3.15 5.05 -5.04
C ASP A 127 1.63 4.88 -5.13
N ILE A 128 0.85 5.98 -5.18
CA ILE A 128 -0.58 5.94 -5.49
C ILE A 128 -0.82 5.39 -6.90
N GLN A 129 -0.01 5.78 -7.88
CA GLN A 129 -0.10 5.25 -9.25
C GLN A 129 0.17 3.74 -9.30
N LYS A 130 1.13 3.25 -8.51
CA LYS A 130 1.41 1.81 -8.38
C LYS A 130 0.22 1.07 -7.75
N LEU A 131 -0.38 1.64 -6.70
CA LEU A 131 -1.57 1.07 -6.06
C LEU A 131 -2.73 0.97 -7.05
N LEU A 132 -2.99 2.03 -7.83
CA LEU A 132 -4.02 2.03 -8.87
C LEU A 132 -3.76 0.96 -9.96
N ALA A 133 -2.50 0.78 -10.34
CA ALA A 133 -2.13 -0.29 -11.28
C ALA A 133 -2.36 -1.69 -10.68
N ALA A 134 -2.10 -1.86 -9.38
CA ALA A 134 -2.39 -3.11 -8.67
C ALA A 134 -3.90 -3.38 -8.59
N PHE A 135 -4.73 -2.35 -8.35
CA PHE A 135 -6.19 -2.46 -8.37
C PHE A 135 -6.71 -2.89 -9.73
N ARG A 136 -6.19 -2.32 -10.82
CA ARG A 136 -6.56 -2.75 -12.19
C ARG A 136 -6.28 -4.23 -12.42
N LYS A 137 -5.15 -4.76 -11.95
CA LYS A 137 -4.84 -6.19 -12.07
C LYS A 137 -5.86 -7.07 -11.35
N LEU A 138 -6.37 -6.65 -10.18
CA LEU A 138 -7.44 -7.38 -9.49
C LEU A 138 -8.75 -7.34 -10.28
N LEU A 139 -9.13 -6.16 -10.80
CA LEU A 139 -10.35 -5.98 -11.62
C LEU A 139 -10.27 -6.82 -12.90
N GLU A 140 -9.13 -6.80 -13.60
CA GLU A 140 -8.87 -7.64 -14.79
C GLU A 140 -8.98 -9.15 -14.46
N GLY A 141 -8.64 -9.54 -13.23
CA GLY A 141 -8.84 -10.90 -12.71
C GLY A 141 -10.29 -11.23 -12.30
N GLY A 142 -11.25 -10.33 -12.50
CA GLY A 142 -12.68 -10.53 -12.20
C GLY A 142 -13.10 -10.16 -10.77
N ALA A 143 -12.23 -9.49 -10.00
CA ALA A 143 -12.60 -9.00 -8.66
C ALA A 143 -13.51 -7.76 -8.71
N THR A 144 -14.20 -7.52 -7.61
CA THR A 144 -14.87 -6.24 -7.31
C THR A 144 -14.11 -5.54 -6.19
N LEU A 145 -13.92 -4.22 -6.32
CA LEU A 145 -13.24 -3.41 -5.30
C LEU A 145 -14.19 -2.40 -4.69
N LEU A 146 -14.28 -2.38 -3.37
CA LEU A 146 -14.90 -1.32 -2.59
C LEU A 146 -13.78 -0.58 -1.83
N VAL A 147 -13.60 0.69 -2.16
CA VAL A 147 -12.50 1.49 -1.60
C VAL A 147 -13.08 2.68 -0.85
N ILE A 148 -12.78 2.79 0.43
CA ILE A 148 -13.10 3.96 1.26
C ILE A 148 -11.90 4.88 1.16
N GLU A 149 -12.09 6.07 0.57
CA GLU A 149 -10.99 6.98 0.25
C GLU A 149 -11.42 8.44 0.19
N HIS A 150 -10.44 9.31 0.42
CA HIS A 150 -10.55 10.75 0.23
C HIS A 150 -9.52 11.30 -0.78
N ASN A 151 -8.64 10.46 -1.29
CA ASN A 151 -7.66 10.82 -2.30
C ASN A 151 -8.32 10.98 -3.66
N MET A 152 -8.17 12.18 -4.26
CA MET A 152 -8.82 12.52 -5.53
C MET A 152 -8.33 11.69 -6.71
N ASP A 153 -7.08 11.21 -6.70
CA ASP A 153 -6.56 10.37 -7.79
C ASP A 153 -7.21 8.99 -7.79
N VAL A 154 -7.53 8.45 -6.61
CA VAL A 154 -8.29 7.20 -6.48
C VAL A 154 -9.75 7.42 -6.86
N ILE A 155 -10.40 8.46 -6.29
CA ILE A 155 -11.81 8.73 -6.51
C ILE A 155 -12.13 9.00 -7.99
N LYS A 156 -11.29 9.79 -8.69
CA LYS A 156 -11.48 10.03 -10.13
C LYS A 156 -11.25 8.81 -11.02
N SER A 157 -10.58 7.77 -10.49
CA SER A 157 -10.28 6.52 -11.21
C SER A 157 -11.34 5.44 -10.98
N ALA A 158 -12.32 5.70 -10.12
CA ALA A 158 -13.38 4.74 -9.82
C ALA A 158 -14.43 4.69 -10.97
N ASP A 159 -15.05 3.52 -11.14
CA ASP A 159 -16.19 3.36 -12.05
C ASP A 159 -17.47 3.96 -11.45
N TRP A 160 -17.59 3.93 -10.12
CA TRP A 160 -18.73 4.42 -9.38
C TRP A 160 -18.30 5.01 -8.03
N VAL A 161 -18.88 6.14 -7.66
CA VAL A 161 -18.66 6.85 -6.40
C VAL A 161 -19.95 6.90 -5.60
N ILE A 162 -19.87 6.63 -4.32
CA ILE A 162 -20.92 6.85 -3.32
C ILE A 162 -20.37 7.91 -2.35
N ASP A 163 -20.86 9.13 -2.44
CA ASP A 163 -20.44 10.26 -1.61
C ASP A 163 -21.33 10.36 -0.37
N LEU A 164 -20.70 10.27 0.80
CA LEU A 164 -21.36 10.35 2.10
C LEU A 164 -21.08 11.70 2.75
N GLY A 165 -22.09 12.34 3.29
CA GLY A 165 -21.93 13.65 3.96
C GLY A 165 -23.26 14.21 4.48
N PRO A 166 -23.36 15.58 4.60
CA PRO A 166 -22.25 16.57 4.40
C PRO A 166 -21.24 16.58 5.55
N GLU A 167 -21.64 16.11 6.75
CA GLU A 167 -20.84 16.15 7.98
C GLU A 167 -20.62 14.72 8.52
N GLY A 168 -19.84 14.60 9.60
CA GLY A 168 -19.64 13.35 10.32
C GLY A 168 -20.55 13.21 11.55
N GLY A 169 -20.55 12.05 12.19
CA GLY A 169 -21.32 11.78 13.41
C GLY A 169 -22.83 11.74 13.22
N ALA A 170 -23.59 12.19 14.21
CA ALA A 170 -25.06 12.10 14.22
C ALA A 170 -25.76 12.91 13.12
N SER A 171 -25.11 13.93 12.56
CA SER A 171 -25.62 14.80 11.48
C SER A 171 -25.17 14.37 10.09
N GLY A 172 -24.26 13.40 9.98
CA GLY A 172 -23.65 12.94 8.75
C GLY A 172 -24.08 11.55 8.30
N GLY A 173 -23.27 10.97 7.41
CA GLY A 173 -23.47 9.58 6.96
C GLY A 173 -24.64 9.38 6.00
N ARG A 174 -25.17 10.44 5.40
CA ARG A 174 -26.22 10.35 4.36
C ARG A 174 -25.56 10.28 3.00
N VAL A 175 -26.19 9.55 2.07
CA VAL A 175 -25.78 9.56 0.68
C VAL A 175 -26.13 10.92 0.07
N VAL A 176 -25.10 11.69 -0.31
CA VAL A 176 -25.24 13.03 -0.91
C VAL A 176 -25.29 12.94 -2.44
N ALA A 177 -24.46 12.08 -3.00
CA ALA A 177 -24.37 11.83 -4.43
C ALA A 177 -23.94 10.39 -4.72
N THR A 178 -24.43 9.84 -5.84
CA THR A 178 -23.95 8.57 -6.39
C THR A 178 -23.83 8.70 -7.90
N GLY A 179 -22.87 8.02 -8.51
CA GLY A 179 -22.68 8.00 -9.96
C GLY A 179 -21.22 7.87 -10.35
N THR A 180 -20.94 8.05 -11.64
CA THR A 180 -19.55 8.14 -12.10
C THR A 180 -18.88 9.39 -11.51
N PRO A 181 -17.54 9.46 -11.45
CA PRO A 181 -16.85 10.66 -10.99
C PRO A 181 -17.32 11.95 -11.67
N GLU A 182 -17.62 11.90 -12.99
CA GLU A 182 -18.12 13.04 -13.74
C GLU A 182 -19.55 13.44 -13.35
N GLN A 183 -20.40 12.48 -13.00
CA GLN A 183 -21.77 12.74 -12.52
C GLN A 183 -21.72 13.38 -11.13
N VAL A 184 -20.89 12.84 -10.23
CA VAL A 184 -20.70 13.39 -8.88
C VAL A 184 -20.09 14.79 -8.95
N ALA A 185 -19.15 15.05 -9.87
CA ALA A 185 -18.55 16.37 -10.10
C ALA A 185 -19.56 17.46 -10.48
N ARG A 186 -20.71 17.10 -11.07
CA ARG A 186 -21.80 18.02 -11.43
C ARG A 186 -22.79 18.29 -10.30
N ASN A 187 -22.71 17.52 -9.21
CA ASN A 187 -23.62 17.69 -8.08
C ASN A 187 -23.18 18.86 -7.19
N ALA A 188 -23.94 19.95 -7.20
CA ALA A 188 -23.63 21.16 -6.42
C ALA A 188 -23.66 20.94 -4.90
N GLY A 189 -24.40 19.92 -4.41
CA GLY A 189 -24.48 19.56 -2.99
C GLY A 189 -23.30 18.72 -2.49
N SER A 190 -22.52 18.14 -3.40
CA SER A 190 -21.38 17.29 -3.05
C SER A 190 -20.10 18.10 -2.85
N TYR A 191 -19.48 17.99 -1.67
CA TYR A 191 -18.14 18.56 -1.43
C TYR A 191 -17.10 17.82 -2.27
N THR A 192 -17.14 16.49 -2.29
CA THR A 192 -16.29 15.63 -3.14
C THR A 192 -16.43 16.04 -4.61
N GLY A 193 -17.65 16.28 -5.07
CA GLY A 193 -17.94 16.73 -6.43
C GLY A 193 -17.25 18.06 -6.80
N LYS A 194 -17.20 19.02 -5.89
CA LYS A 194 -16.48 20.29 -6.11
C LYS A 194 -14.98 20.10 -6.34
N PHE A 195 -14.36 19.18 -5.62
CA PHE A 195 -12.94 18.85 -5.80
C PHE A 195 -12.71 18.03 -7.08
N LEU A 196 -13.58 17.04 -7.36
CA LEU A 196 -13.53 16.25 -8.59
C LEU A 196 -13.62 17.13 -9.84
N ALA A 197 -14.53 18.13 -9.86
CA ALA A 197 -14.68 19.04 -10.98
C ALA A 197 -13.37 19.80 -11.31
N ARG A 198 -12.58 20.17 -10.30
CA ARG A 198 -11.27 20.82 -10.49
C ARG A 198 -10.25 19.88 -11.11
N VAL A 199 -10.18 18.64 -10.58
CA VAL A 199 -9.18 17.66 -11.01
C VAL A 199 -9.48 17.13 -12.42
N LEU A 200 -10.75 16.91 -12.76
CA LEU A 200 -11.18 16.46 -14.08
C LEU A 200 -10.96 17.52 -15.16
N ASN A 201 -11.22 18.82 -14.85
CA ASN A 201 -11.00 19.93 -15.78
C ASN A 201 -9.52 20.20 -16.08
N HIS A 202 -8.62 20.00 -15.12
CA HIS A 202 -7.17 20.14 -15.35
C HIS A 202 -6.63 19.11 -16.37
N ASN A 203 -7.15 17.90 -16.41
CA ASN A 203 -6.74 16.90 -17.39
C ASN A 203 -7.24 17.20 -18.82
N GLY A 204 -8.32 17.97 -18.98
CA GLY A 204 -8.83 18.41 -20.29
C GLY A 204 -7.96 19.47 -20.98
N GLN A 205 -7.18 20.26 -20.23
CA GLN A 205 -6.31 21.30 -20.81
C GLN A 205 -4.92 20.76 -21.22
N ALA A 206 -4.45 19.69 -20.61
CA ALA A 206 -3.16 19.09 -20.98
C ALA A 206 -3.18 18.33 -22.33
N GLY A 207 -4.36 17.95 -22.82
CA GLY A 207 -4.55 17.28 -24.11
C GLY A 207 -4.53 18.22 -25.34
N ASN A 208 -4.80 19.53 -25.15
CA ASN A 208 -4.94 20.47 -26.27
C ASN A 208 -3.65 21.18 -26.70
N HIS A 209 -2.53 21.00 -26.00
CA HIS A 209 -1.26 21.67 -26.36
C HIS A 209 -0.37 20.86 -27.32
N LYS A 210 -0.77 19.68 -27.79
CA LYS A 210 0.04 18.86 -28.71
C LYS A 210 -0.41 18.89 -30.19
N SER A 211 -1.43 19.68 -30.57
CA SER A 211 -1.93 19.68 -31.96
C SER A 211 -1.59 20.93 -32.79
N ASN A 212 -0.77 21.87 -32.30
CA ASN A 212 -0.44 23.12 -33.04
C ASN A 212 1.04 23.34 -33.34
N ALA A 213 1.83 22.28 -33.47
CA ALA A 213 3.22 22.39 -33.95
C ALA A 213 3.42 21.53 -35.20
N ASN A 214 2.69 21.83 -36.26
CA ASN A 214 3.06 21.53 -37.66
C ASN A 214 2.11 22.29 -38.62
N LYS A 215 2.48 23.52 -38.90
CA LYS A 215 2.17 24.19 -40.16
C LYS A 215 3.34 25.06 -40.54
#